data_f5b936085d7cff2c01e2a2ea5674c126
#
_entry.id   f5b936085d7cff2c01e2a2ea5674c126
#
_cell.length_a   1.000
_cell.length_b   1.000
_cell.length_c   1.000
_cell.angle_alpha   90.00
_cell.angle_beta   90.00
_cell.angle_gamma   90.00
#
_symmetry.space_group_name_H-M   'P 1'
#
loop_
_entity.id
_entity.type
_entity.pdbx_description
1 polymer ?
#
loop_
_entity_poly.entity_id
_entity_poly.type
_entity_poly.pdbx_seq_one_letter_code
_entity_poly.pdbx_strand_id
1 'polypeptide(L)'
;MTHPNPLSRPGTARRALLSAALWGACAIGATTWLAAPAHAQAARYDIDPDHLAVGFLVDHIGYAKVLGMFRAARGSYRFDEASATLSDVRIEVDTASVFTNQAKRDEHLKGPDFLNSREFPRMVFTATSARRTGDRSFDITGQLQLLGKSQPLTLQATWNKSAESPLGGFGRKPYVMGVSARGSFKRSAYGMNYAVANGWVGDEVALIIEFEAVRQ
;
A
#
# COMPACT_ATOMS: atom_id res chain seq x y z
N MET A 1 -57.84 -107.43 20.33
CA MET A 1 -56.73 -108.34 20.11
C MET A 1 -55.53 -107.57 19.61
N THR A 2 -54.53 -107.67 20.44
CA THR A 2 -53.09 -107.67 20.17
C THR A 2 -52.42 -106.49 19.42
N HIS A 3 -51.67 -105.86 20.15
CA HIS A 3 -50.30 -105.32 20.03
C HIS A 3 -49.49 -105.59 18.69
N PRO A 4 -48.38 -104.99 18.45
CA PRO A 4 -47.51 -104.05 19.26
C PRO A 4 -46.86 -102.86 18.50
N ASN A 5 -46.30 -102.00 19.31
CA ASN A 5 -45.16 -101.14 19.06
C ASN A 5 -43.94 -101.92 18.56
N PRO A 6 -42.94 -101.45 17.87
CA PRO A 6 -41.99 -100.44 18.41
C PRO A 6 -41.14 -99.58 17.40
N LEU A 7 -40.33 -98.77 18.07
CA LEU A 7 -38.95 -98.24 17.76
C LEU A 7 -38.78 -96.99 16.88
N SER A 8 -38.58 -95.92 17.56
CA SER A 8 -37.33 -95.19 17.77
C SER A 8 -36.39 -95.04 16.55
N ARG A 9 -36.16 -93.82 16.20
CA ARG A 9 -34.80 -93.29 15.98
C ARG A 9 -34.77 -91.75 15.79
N PRO A 10 -33.59 -91.16 16.02
CA PRO A 10 -33.49 -89.84 16.64
C PRO A 10 -33.32 -88.70 15.65
N GLY A 11 -33.61 -87.57 16.19
CA GLY A 11 -33.60 -86.34 15.51
C GLY A 11 -32.23 -85.82 15.01
N THR A 12 -32.30 -85.09 13.97
CA THR A 12 -31.25 -84.22 13.60
C THR A 12 -31.65 -82.78 13.88
N ALA A 13 -30.98 -82.22 14.88
CA ALA A 13 -31.09 -80.81 15.24
C ALA A 13 -30.61 -79.90 14.03
N ARG A 14 -31.54 -79.25 13.42
CA ARG A 14 -31.20 -78.18 12.51
C ARG A 14 -30.96 -76.93 13.31
N ARG A 15 -29.67 -76.51 13.39
CA ARG A 15 -29.25 -75.23 13.93
C ARG A 15 -29.81 -74.11 13.00
N ALA A 16 -30.73 -73.33 13.51
CA ALA A 16 -31.16 -72.11 12.93
C ALA A 16 -30.02 -71.09 13.09
N LEU A 17 -29.37 -70.71 11.98
CA LEU A 17 -28.44 -69.59 11.91
C LEU A 17 -29.26 -68.30 11.83
N LEU A 18 -29.30 -67.58 12.94
CA LEU A 18 -29.79 -66.22 13.03
C LEU A 18 -28.74 -65.31 12.32
N SER A 19 -29.01 -64.91 11.10
CA SER A 19 -28.24 -63.89 10.40
C SER A 19 -28.62 -62.51 10.95
N ALA A 20 -27.82 -62.01 11.90
CA ALA A 20 -27.89 -60.59 12.33
C ALA A 20 -27.35 -59.70 11.19
N ALA A 21 -28.24 -59.04 10.49
CA ALA A 21 -27.89 -58.01 9.56
C ALA A 21 -27.47 -56.75 10.33
N LEU A 22 -26.16 -56.52 10.42
CA LEU A 22 -25.58 -55.27 10.89
C LEU A 22 -25.77 -54.23 9.80
N TRP A 23 -26.72 -53.35 10.00
CA TRP A 23 -26.83 -52.11 9.23
C TRP A 23 -25.76 -51.15 9.73
N GLY A 24 -24.62 -51.11 9.06
CA GLY A 24 -23.61 -50.11 9.27
C GLY A 24 -24.12 -48.74 8.73
N ALA A 25 -24.55 -47.87 9.63
CA ALA A 25 -24.81 -46.47 9.28
C ALA A 25 -23.48 -45.79 8.96
N CYS A 26 -23.14 -45.66 7.67
CA CYS A 26 -22.10 -44.77 7.21
C CYS A 26 -22.56 -43.33 7.47
N ALA A 27 -22.17 -42.74 8.57
CA ALA A 27 -22.24 -41.32 8.82
C ALA A 27 -21.21 -40.65 7.88
N ILE A 28 -21.66 -40.20 6.73
CA ILE A 28 -20.87 -39.30 5.83
C ILE A 28 -20.78 -37.99 6.58
N GLY A 29 -19.70 -37.81 7.32
CA GLY A 29 -19.35 -36.53 7.92
C GLY A 29 -19.04 -35.54 6.77
N ALA A 30 -20.03 -34.71 6.44
CA ALA A 30 -19.79 -33.54 5.54
C ALA A 30 -18.88 -32.59 6.31
N THR A 31 -17.56 -32.70 6.11
CA THR A 31 -16.61 -31.67 6.51
C THR A 31 -16.87 -30.45 5.65
N THR A 32 -17.68 -29.51 6.16
CA THR A 32 -17.79 -28.16 5.59
C THR A 32 -16.42 -27.49 5.73
N TRP A 33 -15.68 -27.50 4.64
CA TRP A 33 -14.50 -26.63 4.52
C TRP A 33 -15.03 -25.19 4.53
N LEU A 34 -14.95 -24.55 5.69
CA LEU A 34 -15.08 -23.09 5.76
C LEU A 34 -13.90 -22.53 4.94
N ALA A 35 -14.18 -22.17 3.69
CA ALA A 35 -13.23 -21.41 2.91
C ALA A 35 -12.92 -20.15 3.71
N ALA A 36 -11.68 -20.03 4.20
CA ALA A 36 -11.21 -18.79 4.80
C ALA A 36 -11.46 -17.69 3.76
N PRO A 37 -11.95 -16.50 4.17
CA PRO A 37 -12.13 -15.39 3.24
C PRO A 37 -10.79 -15.19 2.54
N ALA A 38 -10.80 -15.30 1.21
CA ALA A 38 -9.64 -14.96 0.41
C ALA A 38 -9.36 -13.48 0.70
N HIS A 39 -8.35 -13.21 1.53
CA HIS A 39 -7.86 -11.85 1.69
C HIS A 39 -7.50 -11.38 0.29
N ALA A 40 -8.22 -10.38 -0.20
CA ALA A 40 -7.88 -9.75 -1.45
C ALA A 40 -6.41 -9.32 -1.33
N GLN A 41 -5.56 -9.87 -2.19
CA GLN A 41 -4.13 -9.60 -2.13
C GLN A 41 -3.93 -8.14 -2.48
N ALA A 42 -3.18 -7.39 -1.65
CA ALA A 42 -2.87 -6.00 -1.91
C ALA A 42 -2.32 -5.82 -3.32
N ALA A 43 -3.04 -5.07 -4.16
CA ALA A 43 -2.64 -4.81 -5.52
C ALA A 43 -1.45 -3.85 -5.56
N ARG A 44 -0.57 -4.03 -6.54
CA ARG A 44 0.49 -3.06 -6.82
C ARG A 44 -0.11 -1.89 -7.60
N TYR A 45 0.29 -0.69 -7.23
CA TYR A 45 0.01 0.56 -7.93
C TYR A 45 1.34 1.21 -8.31
N ASP A 46 1.51 1.52 -9.58
CA ASP A 46 2.62 2.32 -10.09
C ASP A 46 2.12 3.74 -10.32
N ILE A 47 2.83 4.73 -9.74
CA ILE A 47 2.47 6.14 -9.89
C ILE A 47 2.71 6.57 -11.34
N ASP A 48 1.69 7.19 -11.95
CA ASP A 48 1.78 7.76 -13.28
C ASP A 48 2.62 9.05 -13.25
N PRO A 49 3.78 9.08 -13.89
CA PRO A 49 4.65 10.25 -13.87
C PRO A 49 4.03 11.48 -14.57
N ASP A 50 3.11 11.29 -15.50
CA ASP A 50 2.45 12.38 -16.22
C ASP A 50 1.38 13.07 -15.37
N HIS A 51 0.88 12.36 -14.32
CA HIS A 51 -0.11 12.85 -13.38
C HIS A 51 0.44 12.92 -11.94
N LEU A 52 1.75 13.19 -11.79
CA LEU A 52 2.42 13.34 -10.50
C LEU A 52 2.92 14.78 -10.32
N ALA A 53 2.48 15.44 -9.26
CA ALA A 53 3.02 16.71 -8.80
C ALA A 53 3.61 16.56 -7.39
N VAL A 54 4.89 16.89 -7.24
CA VAL A 54 5.58 16.99 -5.94
C VAL A 54 5.96 18.45 -5.73
N GLY A 55 5.05 19.22 -5.11
CA GLY A 55 5.20 20.62 -4.81
C GLY A 55 5.70 20.88 -3.40
N PHE A 56 6.27 22.05 -3.18
CA PHE A 56 6.68 22.52 -1.86
C PHE A 56 6.50 24.03 -1.67
N LEU A 57 6.38 24.44 -0.41
CA LEU A 57 6.34 25.83 0.02
C LEU A 57 7.39 26.07 1.09
N VAL A 58 8.18 27.16 0.96
CA VAL A 58 9.19 27.58 1.94
C VAL A 58 9.11 29.08 2.16
N ASP A 59 9.12 29.53 3.41
CA ASP A 59 9.11 30.96 3.75
C ASP A 59 10.35 31.67 3.22
N HIS A 60 10.16 32.89 2.69
CA HIS A 60 11.22 33.74 2.19
C HIS A 60 11.13 35.12 2.86
N ILE A 61 12.04 35.37 3.81
CA ILE A 61 12.23 36.64 4.56
C ILE A 61 10.91 37.14 5.22
N GLY A 62 9.96 36.26 5.48
CA GLY A 62 8.67 36.60 6.05
C GLY A 62 7.69 37.35 5.12
N TYR A 63 8.08 37.65 3.89
CA TYR A 63 7.20 38.36 2.95
C TYR A 63 6.21 37.42 2.26
N ALA A 64 6.69 36.29 1.79
CA ALA A 64 5.88 35.31 1.10
C ALA A 64 6.53 33.92 1.15
N LYS A 65 5.80 32.90 0.70
CA LYS A 65 6.38 31.56 0.49
C LYS A 65 6.80 31.41 -0.97
N VAL A 66 7.97 30.85 -1.19
CA VAL A 66 8.36 30.35 -2.50
C VAL A 66 7.61 29.05 -2.74
N LEU A 67 6.82 29.03 -3.80
CA LEU A 67 6.25 27.80 -4.35
C LEU A 67 7.25 27.22 -5.35
N GLY A 68 7.58 25.95 -5.16
CA GLY A 68 8.39 25.17 -6.08
C GLY A 68 7.83 23.77 -6.28
N MET A 69 8.40 23.06 -7.24
CA MET A 69 8.07 21.65 -7.49
C MET A 69 9.29 20.90 -8.00
N PHE A 70 9.22 19.57 -7.94
CA PHE A 70 10.11 18.69 -8.67
C PHE A 70 9.39 18.15 -9.90
N ARG A 71 10.02 18.25 -11.06
CA ARG A 71 9.44 17.90 -12.35
C ARG A 71 9.66 16.45 -12.75
N ALA A 72 10.48 15.72 -12.00
CA ALA A 72 10.76 14.32 -12.23
C ALA A 72 10.70 13.54 -10.91
N ALA A 73 9.71 12.66 -10.81
CA ALA A 73 9.54 11.74 -9.71
C ALA A 73 8.88 10.45 -10.21
N ARG A 74 9.01 9.38 -9.45
CA ARG A 74 8.38 8.09 -9.70
C ARG A 74 8.12 7.36 -8.39
N GLY A 75 7.24 6.37 -8.42
CA GLY A 75 7.00 5.58 -7.24
C GLY A 75 6.02 4.45 -7.46
N SER A 76 5.91 3.63 -6.43
CA SER A 76 4.93 2.56 -6.36
C SER A 76 4.57 2.24 -4.92
N TYR A 77 3.45 1.56 -4.73
CA TYR A 77 2.99 1.05 -3.45
C TYR A 77 2.09 -0.16 -3.65
N ARG A 78 1.79 -0.87 -2.55
CA ARG A 78 0.73 -1.88 -2.53
C ARG A 78 -0.43 -1.38 -1.68
N PHE A 79 -1.65 -1.60 -2.17
CA PHE A 79 -2.85 -1.22 -1.46
C PHE A 79 -3.95 -2.27 -1.62
N ASP A 80 -4.54 -2.66 -0.52
CA ASP A 80 -5.77 -3.46 -0.48
C ASP A 80 -6.94 -2.52 -0.18
N GLU A 81 -7.80 -2.28 -1.16
CA GLU A 81 -8.94 -1.38 -1.03
C GLU A 81 -10.01 -1.92 -0.07
N ALA A 82 -10.14 -3.24 0.07
CA ALA A 82 -11.15 -3.85 0.94
C ALA A 82 -10.80 -3.68 2.43
N SER A 83 -9.53 -3.86 2.79
CA SER A 83 -9.05 -3.68 4.16
C SER A 83 -8.48 -2.28 4.42
N ALA A 84 -8.32 -1.45 3.37
CA ALA A 84 -7.63 -0.15 3.39
C ALA A 84 -6.20 -0.26 3.96
N THR A 85 -5.48 -1.33 3.58
CA THR A 85 -4.12 -1.60 4.05
C THR A 85 -3.11 -1.19 2.99
N LEU A 86 -2.15 -0.33 3.40
CA LEU A 86 -1.04 0.16 2.58
C LEU A 86 0.27 -0.53 2.98
N SER A 87 1.08 -0.89 1.99
CA SER A 87 2.45 -1.40 2.20
C SER A 87 3.37 -1.03 1.04
N ASP A 88 4.68 -1.28 1.23
CA ASP A 88 5.72 -1.19 0.20
C ASP A 88 5.74 0.16 -0.54
N VAL A 89 5.50 1.26 0.18
CA VAL A 89 5.57 2.60 -0.40
C VAL A 89 7.02 2.94 -0.69
N ARG A 90 7.30 3.31 -1.94
CA ARG A 90 8.57 3.87 -2.36
C ARG A 90 8.35 4.95 -3.40
N ILE A 91 8.79 6.17 -3.09
CA ILE A 91 8.74 7.34 -3.97
C ILE A 91 10.14 7.89 -4.11
N GLU A 92 10.61 8.06 -5.33
CA GLU A 92 11.90 8.64 -5.67
C GLU A 92 11.69 9.94 -6.43
N VAL A 93 12.40 10.98 -6.03
CA VAL A 93 12.36 12.31 -6.66
C VAL A 93 13.76 12.68 -7.13
N ASP A 94 13.89 13.12 -8.38
CA ASP A 94 15.12 13.67 -8.91
C ASP A 94 15.33 15.09 -8.36
N THR A 95 16.38 15.28 -7.56
CA THR A 95 16.68 16.56 -6.92
C THR A 95 17.10 17.63 -7.93
N ALA A 96 17.68 17.26 -9.06
CA ALA A 96 18.04 18.18 -10.13
C ALA A 96 16.83 18.72 -10.91
N SER A 97 15.65 18.08 -10.74
CA SER A 97 14.41 18.50 -11.41
C SER A 97 13.68 19.64 -10.70
N VAL A 98 14.28 20.22 -9.66
CA VAL A 98 13.69 21.35 -8.92
C VAL A 98 13.42 22.54 -9.85
N PHE A 99 12.23 23.11 -9.70
CA PHE A 99 11.73 24.21 -10.51
C PHE A 99 10.91 25.17 -9.63
N THR A 100 11.28 26.45 -9.65
CA THR A 100 10.59 27.52 -8.91
C THR A 100 10.24 28.71 -9.79
N ASN A 101 10.24 28.53 -11.11
CA ASN A 101 9.99 29.56 -12.10
C ASN A 101 11.01 30.73 -12.09
N GLN A 102 12.25 30.48 -11.58
CA GLN A 102 13.34 31.47 -11.58
C GLN A 102 14.68 30.73 -11.71
N ALA A 103 15.33 30.84 -12.87
CA ALA A 103 16.48 30.01 -13.25
C ALA A 103 17.67 30.11 -12.26
N LYS A 104 18.01 31.35 -11.81
CA LYS A 104 19.14 31.54 -10.87
C LYS A 104 18.86 30.88 -9.52
N ARG A 105 17.62 30.95 -9.04
CA ARG A 105 17.22 30.27 -7.82
C ARG A 105 17.24 28.75 -8.00
N ASP A 106 16.73 28.25 -9.11
CA ASP A 106 16.75 26.83 -9.41
C ASP A 106 18.18 26.27 -9.46
N GLU A 107 19.13 27.00 -10.06
CA GLU A 107 20.54 26.62 -10.03
C GLU A 107 21.15 26.65 -8.61
N HIS A 108 20.83 27.67 -7.81
CA HIS A 108 21.28 27.73 -6.40
C HIS A 108 20.68 26.57 -5.57
N LEU A 109 19.40 26.24 -5.78
CA LEU A 109 18.76 25.11 -5.10
C LEU A 109 19.42 23.76 -5.43
N LYS A 110 19.95 23.56 -6.62
CA LYS A 110 20.72 22.37 -7.01
C LYS A 110 22.11 22.32 -6.40
N GLY A 111 22.62 23.45 -5.93
CA GLY A 111 23.96 23.61 -5.36
C GLY A 111 24.12 23.03 -3.96
N PRO A 112 25.37 23.07 -3.43
CA PRO A 112 25.73 22.49 -2.14
C PRO A 112 25.09 23.17 -0.93
N ASP A 113 24.62 24.41 -1.04
CA ASP A 113 23.90 25.13 0.03
C ASP A 113 22.52 24.52 0.30
N PHE A 114 21.96 23.78 -0.70
CA PHE A 114 20.61 23.22 -0.64
C PHE A 114 20.61 21.73 -0.96
N LEU A 115 20.20 21.34 -2.17
CA LEU A 115 19.95 19.94 -2.53
C LEU A 115 21.23 19.16 -2.88
N ASN A 116 22.33 19.88 -3.21
CA ASN A 116 23.58 19.27 -3.67
C ASN A 116 23.33 18.13 -4.68
N SER A 117 22.53 18.42 -5.69
CA SER A 117 21.96 17.42 -6.61
C SER A 117 23.00 16.60 -7.37
N ARG A 118 24.22 17.13 -7.51
CA ARG A 118 25.35 16.40 -8.13
C ARG A 118 25.78 15.22 -7.29
N GLU A 119 25.85 15.36 -5.97
CA GLU A 119 26.25 14.34 -5.03
C GLU A 119 25.07 13.48 -4.57
N PHE A 120 23.92 14.12 -4.37
CA PHE A 120 22.67 13.50 -3.93
C PHE A 120 21.56 13.64 -4.98
N PRO A 121 21.63 12.92 -6.10
CA PRO A 121 20.73 13.10 -7.22
C PRO A 121 19.28 12.71 -6.92
N ARG A 122 19.03 12.02 -5.80
CA ARG A 122 17.70 11.55 -5.43
C ARG A 122 17.39 11.79 -3.97
N MET A 123 16.15 12.16 -3.68
CA MET A 123 15.53 11.98 -2.39
C MET A 123 14.51 10.83 -2.49
N VAL A 124 14.38 10.06 -1.41
CA VAL A 124 13.57 8.83 -1.40
C VAL A 124 12.71 8.80 -0.16
N PHE A 125 11.41 8.61 -0.33
CA PHE A 125 10.49 8.32 0.75
C PHE A 125 10.10 6.84 0.72
N THR A 126 10.17 6.17 1.88
CA THR A 126 9.73 4.78 2.05
C THR A 126 8.83 4.64 3.27
N ALA A 127 7.77 3.85 3.14
CA ALA A 127 6.93 3.46 4.26
C ALA A 127 6.41 2.02 4.08
N THR A 128 6.20 1.31 5.18
CA THR A 128 5.73 -0.08 5.18
C THR A 128 4.27 -0.22 5.60
N SER A 129 3.69 0.84 6.19
CA SER A 129 2.32 0.84 6.68
C SER A 129 1.76 2.25 6.73
N ALA A 130 0.44 2.33 6.89
CA ALA A 130 -0.28 3.56 7.14
C ALA A 130 -1.30 3.36 8.27
N ARG A 131 -1.57 4.40 9.03
CA ARG A 131 -2.64 4.45 10.01
C ARG A 131 -3.86 5.14 9.39
N ARG A 132 -4.97 4.42 9.28
CA ARG A 132 -6.24 5.00 8.83
C ARG A 132 -6.74 6.01 9.87
N THR A 133 -7.09 7.23 9.44
CA THR A 133 -7.56 8.34 10.28
C THR A 133 -9.01 8.75 9.97
N GLY A 134 -9.56 8.26 8.86
CA GLY A 134 -10.93 8.48 8.41
C GLY A 134 -11.31 7.50 7.31
N ASP A 135 -12.47 7.68 6.68
CA ASP A 135 -12.95 6.75 5.66
C ASP A 135 -11.98 6.62 4.47
N ARG A 136 -11.36 7.72 4.07
CA ARG A 136 -10.39 7.80 2.97
C ARG A 136 -9.14 8.56 3.36
N SER A 137 -8.87 8.74 4.66
CA SER A 137 -7.76 9.52 5.18
C SER A 137 -6.78 8.61 5.93
N PHE A 138 -5.49 8.87 5.73
CA PHE A 138 -4.40 8.06 6.27
C PHE A 138 -3.24 8.94 6.73
N ASP A 139 -2.60 8.56 7.83
CA ASP A 139 -1.26 9.01 8.19
C ASP A 139 -0.26 7.96 7.72
N ILE A 140 0.57 8.32 6.76
CA ILE A 140 1.63 7.47 6.22
C ILE A 140 2.93 7.92 6.85
N THR A 141 3.38 7.22 7.88
CA THR A 141 4.65 7.51 8.55
C THR A 141 5.75 6.64 7.95
N GLY A 142 6.80 7.28 7.47
CA GLY A 142 7.92 6.62 6.80
C GLY A 142 9.23 7.32 7.06
N GLN A 143 10.22 7.01 6.22
CA GLN A 143 11.55 7.60 6.24
C GLN A 143 11.78 8.40 4.95
N LEU A 144 12.12 9.68 5.10
CA LEU A 144 12.61 10.50 3.99
C LEU A 144 14.13 10.51 4.03
N GLN A 145 14.75 10.00 2.97
CA GLN A 145 16.19 10.12 2.74
C GLN A 145 16.46 11.35 1.86
N LEU A 146 17.25 12.28 2.36
CA LEU A 146 17.65 13.51 1.69
C LEU A 146 19.08 13.88 2.14
N LEU A 147 19.94 14.29 1.22
CA LEU A 147 21.36 14.64 1.49
C LEU A 147 22.10 13.54 2.29
N GLY A 148 21.84 12.26 1.95
CA GLY A 148 22.44 11.11 2.62
C GLY A 148 21.93 10.83 4.03
N LYS A 149 21.03 11.64 4.58
CA LYS A 149 20.44 11.47 5.91
C LYS A 149 19.00 10.96 5.78
N SER A 150 18.59 10.12 6.73
CA SER A 150 17.23 9.59 6.84
C SER A 150 16.54 10.11 8.09
N GLN A 151 15.36 10.67 7.94
CA GLN A 151 14.55 11.21 9.04
C GLN A 151 13.09 10.76 8.87
N PRO A 152 12.35 10.63 9.97
CA PRO A 152 10.93 10.31 9.90
C PRO A 152 10.15 11.46 9.25
N LEU A 153 9.21 11.09 8.39
CA LEU A 153 8.24 11.98 7.76
C LEU A 153 6.86 11.34 7.82
N THR A 154 5.86 12.10 8.23
CA THR A 154 4.45 11.69 8.15
C THR A 154 3.75 12.48 7.05
N LEU A 155 3.12 11.77 6.13
CA LEU A 155 2.26 12.34 5.10
C LEU A 155 0.79 12.08 5.46
N GLN A 156 -0.01 13.15 5.55
CA GLN A 156 -1.47 13.04 5.61
C GLN A 156 -1.99 12.83 4.19
N ALA A 157 -2.47 11.64 3.90
CA ALA A 157 -2.94 11.26 2.58
C ALA A 157 -4.46 11.10 2.54
N THR A 158 -5.06 11.50 1.43
CA THR A 158 -6.47 11.27 1.10
C THR A 158 -6.56 10.42 -0.16
N TRP A 159 -7.23 9.29 -0.06
CA TRP A 159 -7.67 8.48 -1.19
C TRP A 159 -8.89 9.15 -1.83
N ASN A 160 -8.70 9.83 -2.95
CA ASN A 160 -9.75 10.62 -3.58
C ASN A 160 -10.77 9.71 -4.30
N LYS A 161 -10.27 8.80 -5.14
CA LYS A 161 -11.09 7.91 -5.97
C LYS A 161 -10.27 6.73 -6.47
N SER A 162 -10.93 5.59 -6.66
CA SER A 162 -10.44 4.47 -7.48
C SER A 162 -11.52 4.02 -8.44
N ALA A 163 -11.20 3.92 -9.72
CA ALA A 163 -12.12 3.44 -10.76
C ALA A 163 -11.38 3.10 -12.05
N GLU A 164 -12.06 2.41 -12.97
CA GLU A 164 -11.62 2.37 -14.35
C GLU A 164 -11.58 3.78 -14.95
N SER A 165 -10.48 4.13 -15.61
CA SER A 165 -10.33 5.44 -16.25
C SER A 165 -11.32 5.60 -17.40
N PRO A 166 -12.05 6.74 -17.49
CA PRO A 166 -12.89 7.03 -18.65
C PRO A 166 -12.08 7.30 -19.93
N LEU A 167 -10.78 7.61 -19.78
CA LEU A 167 -9.86 8.00 -20.85
C LEU A 167 -9.10 6.81 -21.45
N GLY A 168 -9.62 5.59 -21.37
CA GLY A 168 -9.02 4.41 -22.01
C GLY A 168 -9.23 4.40 -23.53
N GLY A 169 -8.19 4.04 -24.28
CA GLY A 169 -8.26 3.77 -25.72
C GLY A 169 -8.93 2.43 -26.05
N PHE A 170 -8.70 1.90 -27.27
CA PHE A 170 -9.14 0.57 -27.64
C PHE A 170 -8.45 -0.50 -26.77
N GLY A 171 -9.21 -1.22 -25.93
CA GLY A 171 -8.70 -2.28 -25.06
C GLY A 171 -9.18 -2.19 -23.62
N ARG A 172 -8.44 -2.81 -22.70
CA ARG A 172 -8.75 -2.80 -21.27
C ARG A 172 -8.46 -1.41 -20.69
N LYS A 173 -9.44 -0.81 -20.05
CA LYS A 173 -9.28 0.48 -19.35
C LYS A 173 -8.40 0.29 -18.11
N PRO A 174 -7.42 1.16 -17.86
CA PRO A 174 -6.63 1.10 -16.64
C PRO A 174 -7.51 1.41 -15.42
N TYR A 175 -7.27 0.68 -14.34
CA TYR A 175 -7.86 1.00 -13.04
C TYR A 175 -6.92 1.98 -12.33
N VAL A 176 -7.43 3.16 -12.02
CA VAL A 176 -6.64 4.30 -11.54
C VAL A 176 -7.09 4.70 -10.15
N MET A 177 -6.12 5.02 -9.30
CA MET A 177 -6.32 5.59 -7.96
C MET A 177 -5.75 7.01 -7.92
N GLY A 178 -6.57 7.99 -7.52
CA GLY A 178 -6.15 9.37 -7.26
C GLY A 178 -5.87 9.59 -5.77
N VAL A 179 -4.74 10.24 -5.46
CA VAL A 179 -4.29 10.51 -4.08
C VAL A 179 -3.78 11.94 -3.96
N SER A 180 -4.22 12.62 -2.89
CA SER A 180 -3.67 13.88 -2.41
C SER A 180 -2.92 13.66 -1.11
N ALA A 181 -1.73 14.22 -0.95
CA ALA A 181 -0.99 14.11 0.31
C ALA A 181 -0.35 15.45 0.71
N ARG A 182 -0.24 15.66 2.02
CA ARG A 182 0.36 16.84 2.65
C ARG A 182 1.30 16.39 3.75
N GLY A 183 2.33 17.18 4.01
CA GLY A 183 3.26 16.96 5.12
C GLY A 183 4.23 18.12 5.22
N SER A 184 5.11 18.06 6.20
CA SER A 184 6.23 19.01 6.29
C SER A 184 7.43 18.37 6.96
N PHE A 185 8.60 18.92 6.70
CA PHE A 185 9.84 18.55 7.39
C PHE A 185 10.74 19.76 7.58
N LYS A 186 11.66 19.66 8.54
CA LYS A 186 12.71 20.67 8.74
C LYS A 186 13.92 20.32 7.89
N ARG A 187 14.30 21.21 6.98
CA ARG A 187 15.45 21.00 6.10
C ARG A 187 16.78 20.99 6.84
N SER A 188 16.86 21.70 7.99
CA SER A 188 18.03 21.67 8.87
C SER A 188 18.33 20.28 9.42
N ALA A 189 17.32 19.42 9.65
CA ALA A 189 17.49 18.04 10.09
C ALA A 189 18.31 17.20 9.10
N TYR A 190 18.34 17.61 7.83
CA TYR A 190 19.14 16.99 6.78
C TYR A 190 20.49 17.68 6.54
N GLY A 191 20.76 18.78 7.28
CA GLY A 191 22.00 19.57 7.13
C GLY A 191 21.88 20.70 6.10
N MET A 192 20.71 20.95 5.54
CA MET A 192 20.43 22.06 4.63
C MET A 192 20.19 23.35 5.45
N ASN A 193 21.28 23.99 5.88
CA ASN A 193 21.22 25.06 6.88
C ASN A 193 21.36 26.48 6.29
N TYR A 194 21.58 26.62 4.96
CA TYR A 194 21.77 27.94 4.36
C TYR A 194 20.63 28.90 4.71
N ALA A 195 20.97 30.06 5.28
CA ALA A 195 20.06 31.13 5.66
C ALA A 195 18.91 30.75 6.61
N VAL A 196 19.04 29.63 7.37
CA VAL A 196 18.08 29.26 8.45
C VAL A 196 18.28 30.17 9.66
N ALA A 197 19.53 30.33 10.12
CA ALA A 197 19.83 31.03 11.38
C ALA A 197 19.42 32.52 11.36
N ASN A 198 19.47 33.17 10.22
CA ASN A 198 19.05 34.57 10.03
C ASN A 198 17.59 34.74 9.62
N GLY A 199 16.85 33.64 9.47
CA GLY A 199 15.44 33.65 9.07
C GLY A 199 15.16 34.08 7.63
N TRP A 200 16.19 34.14 6.75
CA TRP A 200 15.97 34.55 5.36
C TRP A 200 15.31 33.48 4.52
N VAL A 201 15.59 32.21 4.82
CA VAL A 201 14.90 31.09 4.20
C VAL A 201 14.38 30.16 5.28
N GLY A 202 13.08 29.91 5.29
CA GLY A 202 12.43 29.11 6.31
C GLY A 202 13.02 27.71 6.46
N ASP A 203 13.03 27.22 7.69
CA ASP A 203 13.50 25.86 8.00
C ASP A 203 12.46 24.80 7.60
N GLU A 204 11.17 25.11 7.77
CA GLU A 204 10.09 24.21 7.41
C GLU A 204 9.82 24.22 5.92
N VAL A 205 9.78 23.03 5.32
CA VAL A 205 9.37 22.77 3.95
C VAL A 205 8.02 22.07 4.00
N ALA A 206 6.95 22.78 3.60
CA ALA A 206 5.62 22.18 3.48
C ALA A 206 5.48 21.48 2.11
N LEU A 207 4.96 20.27 2.11
CA LEU A 207 4.78 19.42 0.92
C LEU A 207 3.34 19.43 0.43
N ILE A 208 3.18 19.49 -0.89
CA ILE A 208 1.92 19.37 -1.61
C ILE A 208 2.12 18.29 -2.66
N ILE A 209 1.49 17.14 -2.49
CA ILE A 209 1.66 15.99 -3.38
C ILE A 209 0.30 15.60 -3.92
N GLU A 210 0.20 15.53 -5.25
CA GLU A 210 -0.99 15.10 -5.96
C GLU A 210 -0.57 14.07 -7.02
N PHE A 211 -1.24 12.93 -7.09
CA PHE A 211 -0.90 11.94 -8.11
C PHE A 211 -2.05 11.00 -8.45
N GLU A 212 -1.93 10.41 -9.64
CA GLU A 212 -2.66 9.22 -10.05
C GLU A 212 -1.72 8.02 -10.06
N ALA A 213 -2.25 6.84 -9.78
CA ALA A 213 -1.50 5.60 -9.84
C ALA A 213 -2.32 4.50 -10.52
N VAL A 214 -1.67 3.72 -11.37
CA VAL A 214 -2.31 2.66 -12.16
C VAL A 214 -2.10 1.32 -11.49
N ARG A 215 -3.19 0.58 -11.27
CA ARG A 215 -3.16 -0.78 -10.73
C ARG A 215 -2.60 -1.75 -11.78
N GLN A 216 -1.60 -2.54 -11.32
CA GLN A 216 -0.90 -3.57 -12.10
C GLN A 216 -1.58 -4.94 -11.99
#